data_0e53eb3780b96b07ec74244a4281c9c0
#
_entry.id   0e53eb3780b96b07ec74244a4281c9c0
#
_cell.length_a   1.000
_cell.length_b   1.000
_cell.length_c   1.000
_cell.angle_alpha   90.00
_cell.angle_beta   90.00
_cell.angle_gamma   90.00
#
_symmetry.space_group_name_H-M   'P 1'
#
loop_
_entity.id
_entity.type
_entity.pdbx_description
1 polymer ?
#
loop_
_entity_poly.entity_id
_entity_poly.type
_entity_poly.pdbx_seq_one_letter_code
_entity_poly.pdbx_strand_id
1 'polypeptide(L)'
;MSNALLLRKFLRQTATAVLLGTAVVGLSAIVACGDGKEAKHAKVPSGPMPENETWTGVYFHPVYGHLHMIEEGANVVGRWKRADQSKWGELSGTKGGNVLHYTWKEHTVGMVGASATTHGKGYFQYKMDKEDRPILDGQFGLRDDEVGNDWHNVKQARMTPDLKSIGGDSEGIKPGGF
;
A
#
# COMPACT_ATOMS: atom_id res chain seq x y z
N MET A 1 -65.42 2.76 -15.08
CA MET A 1 -65.57 3.23 -16.46
C MET A 1 -64.28 2.85 -17.14
N SER A 2 -64.21 1.66 -17.76
CA SER A 2 -64.42 1.39 -19.20
C SER A 2 -63.23 1.94 -19.96
N ASN A 3 -62.50 1.24 -20.74
CA ASN A 3 -62.51 0.07 -21.64
C ASN A 3 -61.16 -0.01 -22.28
N ALA A 4 -60.60 -1.08 -22.50
CA ALA A 4 -60.76 -2.19 -23.45
C ALA A 4 -59.62 -2.12 -24.52
N LEU A 5 -58.79 -3.13 -24.56
CA LEU A 5 -58.74 -4.20 -25.56
C LEU A 5 -58.57 -3.76 -27.03
N LEU A 6 -57.56 -4.31 -27.70
CA LEU A 6 -57.51 -4.88 -29.04
C LEU A 6 -56.04 -5.17 -29.39
N LEU A 7 -55.49 -6.32 -29.39
CA LEU A 7 -55.65 -7.58 -30.15
C LEU A 7 -55.67 -7.40 -31.67
N ARG A 8 -54.66 -7.86 -32.32
CA ARG A 8 -54.58 -8.59 -33.62
C ARG A 8 -53.21 -8.46 -34.24
N LYS A 9 -52.58 -9.46 -34.54
CA LYS A 9 -52.65 -10.69 -35.32
C LYS A 9 -51.64 -10.66 -36.47
N PHE A 10 -50.84 -11.74 -36.50
CA PHE A 10 -50.32 -12.49 -37.66
C PHE A 10 -49.61 -11.78 -38.82
N LEU A 11 -48.36 -12.15 -39.07
CA LEU A 11 -48.11 -12.90 -40.34
C LEU A 11 -46.80 -13.71 -40.24
N ARG A 12 -46.97 -14.96 -40.58
CA ARG A 12 -45.86 -15.87 -40.88
C ARG A 12 -45.26 -15.49 -42.23
N GLN A 13 -43.95 -15.56 -42.37
CA GLN A 13 -43.36 -15.94 -43.66
C GLN A 13 -42.12 -16.79 -43.45
N THR A 14 -42.12 -17.83 -44.21
CA THR A 14 -41.23 -18.98 -44.26
C THR A 14 -40.00 -18.73 -45.09
N ALA A 15 -38.91 -19.37 -44.68
CA ALA A 15 -37.89 -20.04 -45.48
C ALA A 15 -37.00 -19.21 -46.45
N THR A 16 -35.72 -19.28 -46.27
CA THR A 16 -34.82 -19.90 -47.24
C THR A 16 -33.46 -20.14 -46.61
N ALA A 17 -33.02 -21.37 -46.55
CA ALA A 17 -31.69 -21.79 -46.17
C ALA A 17 -30.70 -21.42 -47.26
N VAL A 18 -29.64 -20.73 -46.94
CA VAL A 18 -28.42 -20.67 -47.75
C VAL A 18 -27.25 -21.12 -46.88
N LEU A 19 -26.82 -22.33 -47.15
CA LEU A 19 -25.54 -22.88 -46.70
C LEU A 19 -24.42 -22.18 -47.47
N LEU A 20 -23.62 -21.37 -46.78
CA LEU A 20 -22.31 -20.94 -47.28
C LEU A 20 -21.30 -21.20 -46.16
N GLY A 21 -20.42 -22.12 -46.43
CA GLY A 21 -19.33 -22.48 -45.55
C GLY A 21 -18.38 -21.29 -45.35
N THR A 22 -18.10 -21.02 -44.10
CA THR A 22 -17.03 -20.13 -43.73
C THR A 22 -16.00 -20.90 -42.90
N ALA A 23 -14.79 -20.87 -43.41
CA ALA A 23 -13.60 -21.41 -42.79
C ALA A 23 -13.44 -20.85 -41.36
N VAL A 24 -13.41 -21.74 -40.40
CA VAL A 24 -13.03 -21.45 -39.03
C VAL A 24 -11.52 -21.20 -39.01
N VAL A 25 -11.10 -19.94 -39.14
CA VAL A 25 -9.78 -19.54 -38.78
C VAL A 25 -9.72 -19.60 -37.28
N GLY A 26 -9.11 -20.65 -36.78
CA GLY A 26 -8.82 -20.80 -35.34
C GLY A 26 -7.85 -19.72 -34.90
N LEU A 27 -8.36 -18.66 -34.30
CA LEU A 27 -7.57 -17.73 -33.52
C LEU A 27 -7.19 -18.45 -32.23
N SER A 28 -6.04 -19.13 -32.24
CA SER A 28 -5.43 -19.64 -31.02
C SER A 28 -5.06 -18.42 -30.18
N ALA A 29 -5.91 -18.03 -29.25
CA ALA A 29 -5.54 -17.13 -28.20
C ALA A 29 -4.44 -17.84 -27.38
N ILE A 30 -3.20 -17.43 -27.58
CA ILE A 30 -2.10 -17.77 -26.69
C ILE A 30 -2.44 -17.04 -25.38
N VAL A 31 -3.11 -17.74 -24.48
CA VAL A 31 -3.18 -17.35 -23.08
C VAL A 31 -1.75 -17.52 -22.57
N ALA A 32 -0.99 -16.45 -22.59
CA ALA A 32 0.25 -16.36 -21.83
C ALA A 32 -0.16 -16.44 -20.36
N CYS A 33 -0.20 -17.65 -19.80
CA CYS A 33 -0.15 -17.86 -18.37
C CYS A 33 1.20 -17.38 -17.88
N GLY A 34 1.31 -16.07 -17.64
CA GLY A 34 2.33 -15.56 -16.77
C GLY A 34 1.98 -16.05 -15.38
N ASP A 35 2.85 -16.82 -14.73
CA ASP A 35 2.82 -17.10 -13.29
C ASP A 35 3.03 -15.80 -12.50
N GLY A 36 2.13 -14.85 -12.70
CA GLY A 36 2.01 -13.64 -11.91
C GLY A 36 1.37 -14.03 -10.58
N LYS A 37 2.19 -14.38 -9.59
CA LYS A 37 1.71 -14.52 -8.22
C LYS A 37 0.97 -13.24 -7.86
N GLU A 38 -0.33 -13.38 -7.57
CA GLU A 38 -1.16 -12.24 -7.18
C GLU A 38 -0.57 -11.56 -5.93
N ALA A 39 -0.49 -10.22 -5.97
CA ALA A 39 0.03 -9.45 -4.86
C ALA A 39 -0.86 -9.63 -3.62
N LYS A 40 -0.23 -9.79 -2.47
CA LYS A 40 -0.93 -9.98 -1.20
C LYS A 40 -1.33 -8.63 -0.63
N HIS A 41 -2.64 -8.40 -0.50
CA HIS A 41 -3.19 -7.18 0.07
C HIS A 41 -3.68 -7.37 1.50
N ALA A 42 -3.50 -6.33 2.31
CA ALA A 42 -4.06 -6.29 3.66
C ALA A 42 -5.60 -6.19 3.62
N LYS A 43 -6.26 -6.99 4.45
CA LYS A 43 -7.72 -6.94 4.65
C LYS A 43 -8.01 -6.44 6.06
N VAL A 44 -7.70 -5.18 6.32
CA VAL A 44 -7.86 -4.56 7.63
C VAL A 44 -9.03 -3.58 7.59
N PRO A 45 -10.07 -3.77 8.40
CA PRO A 45 -11.17 -2.82 8.46
C PRO A 45 -10.70 -1.51 9.09
N SER A 46 -11.02 -0.41 8.44
CA SER A 46 -10.79 0.93 8.98
C SER A 46 -11.86 1.26 10.02
N GLY A 47 -11.45 1.95 11.08
CA GLY A 47 -12.30 2.47 12.13
C GLY A 47 -11.98 3.95 12.40
N PRO A 48 -12.64 4.56 13.39
CA PRO A 48 -12.28 5.92 13.82
C PRO A 48 -10.86 5.91 14.44
N MET A 49 -10.17 7.05 14.30
CA MET A 49 -8.95 7.30 15.04
C MET A 49 -9.29 7.40 16.54
N PRO A 50 -8.47 6.88 17.46
CA PRO A 50 -8.65 7.11 18.89
C PRO A 50 -8.70 8.62 19.20
N GLU A 51 -9.48 8.98 20.23
CA GLU A 51 -9.71 10.36 20.60
C GLU A 51 -8.40 11.07 20.97
N ASN A 52 -8.24 12.30 20.49
CA ASN A 52 -7.03 13.14 20.68
C ASN A 52 -5.74 12.56 20.08
N GLU A 53 -5.82 11.53 19.24
CA GLU A 53 -4.66 10.95 18.59
C GLU A 53 -4.53 11.39 17.12
N THR A 54 -3.29 11.36 16.64
CA THR A 54 -2.92 11.69 15.26
C THR A 54 -1.78 10.78 14.82
N TRP A 55 -1.61 10.61 13.53
CA TRP A 55 -0.48 9.87 12.96
C TRP A 55 0.86 10.56 13.19
N THR A 56 0.87 11.86 13.46
CA THR A 56 2.10 12.60 13.77
C THR A 56 2.70 12.13 15.09
N GLY A 57 3.97 11.73 15.05
CA GLY A 57 4.68 11.26 16.23
C GLY A 57 5.94 10.48 15.89
N VAL A 58 6.60 10.03 16.93
CA VAL A 58 7.74 9.11 16.85
C VAL A 58 7.31 7.77 17.42
N TYR A 59 7.62 6.69 16.71
CA TYR A 59 7.23 5.33 17.08
C TYR A 59 8.48 4.44 17.12
N PHE A 60 8.60 3.60 18.13
CA PHE A 60 9.79 2.79 18.33
C PHE A 60 9.54 1.31 18.09
N HIS A 61 10.48 0.68 17.39
CA HIS A 61 10.57 -0.77 17.21
C HIS A 61 12.01 -1.24 17.49
N PRO A 62 12.23 -2.34 18.22
CA PRO A 62 13.58 -2.78 18.61
C PRO A 62 14.54 -3.03 17.42
N VAL A 63 14.02 -3.50 16.28
CA VAL A 63 14.82 -3.77 15.07
C VAL A 63 14.84 -2.57 14.13
N TYR A 64 13.65 -2.00 13.84
CA TYR A 64 13.52 -0.92 12.84
C TYR A 64 13.83 0.46 13.40
N GLY A 65 14.07 0.57 14.73
CA GLY A 65 14.43 1.82 15.40
C GLY A 65 13.28 2.81 15.51
N HIS A 66 13.58 4.09 15.41
CA HIS A 66 12.60 5.16 15.50
C HIS A 66 12.05 5.51 14.12
N LEU A 67 10.73 5.41 14.00
CA LEU A 67 9.94 5.87 12.86
C LEU A 67 9.34 7.23 13.21
N HIS A 68 9.76 8.28 12.53
CA HIS A 68 9.20 9.62 12.62
C HIS A 68 8.13 9.76 11.55
N MET A 69 6.92 10.18 11.94
CA MET A 69 5.79 10.34 11.03
C MET A 69 5.19 11.74 11.15
N ILE A 70 4.75 12.28 10.03
CA ILE A 70 4.02 13.55 9.94
C ILE A 70 2.75 13.33 9.10
N GLU A 71 1.63 13.76 9.65
CA GLU A 71 0.33 13.77 8.98
C GLU A 71 0.16 15.09 8.23
N GLU A 72 -0.13 15.01 6.91
CA GLU A 72 -0.35 16.14 6.03
C GLU A 72 -1.69 15.96 5.30
N GLY A 73 -2.77 16.41 5.89
CA GLY A 73 -4.11 16.23 5.36
C GLY A 73 -4.54 14.76 5.31
N ALA A 74 -4.77 14.23 4.10
CA ALA A 74 -5.11 12.82 3.90
C ALA A 74 -3.88 11.90 3.84
N ASN A 75 -2.68 12.49 3.72
CA ASN A 75 -1.44 11.76 3.57
C ASN A 75 -0.66 11.70 4.88
N VAL A 76 0.17 10.67 4.97
CA VAL A 76 1.14 10.51 6.05
C VAL A 76 2.48 10.18 5.41
N VAL A 77 3.52 10.91 5.82
CA VAL A 77 4.89 10.66 5.42
C VAL A 77 5.71 10.26 6.63
N GLY A 78 6.72 9.43 6.44
CA GLY A 78 7.57 9.00 7.55
C GLY A 78 8.98 8.65 7.09
N ARG A 79 9.91 8.70 8.05
CA ARG A 79 11.27 8.21 7.90
C ARG A 79 11.70 7.44 9.14
N TRP A 80 12.52 6.42 8.95
CA TRP A 80 13.08 5.62 10.04
C TRP A 80 14.55 5.34 9.79
N LYS A 81 15.26 5.06 10.87
CA LYS A 81 16.62 4.53 10.83
C LYS A 81 16.68 3.32 11.73
N ARG A 82 17.21 2.22 11.23
CA ARG A 82 17.34 0.97 12.00
C ARG A 82 18.18 1.20 13.26
N ALA A 83 17.87 0.42 14.30
CA ALA A 83 18.58 0.53 15.58
C ALA A 83 20.10 0.29 15.45
N ASP A 84 20.51 -0.58 14.54
CA ASP A 84 21.92 -0.86 14.19
C ASP A 84 22.54 0.18 13.23
N GLN A 85 21.76 1.16 12.79
CA GLN A 85 22.13 2.23 11.85
C GLN A 85 22.57 1.76 10.46
N SER A 86 22.41 0.46 10.15
CA SER A 86 22.83 -0.12 8.87
C SER A 86 21.95 0.33 7.67
N LYS A 87 20.72 0.76 7.98
CA LYS A 87 19.74 1.18 6.97
C LYS A 87 18.87 2.31 7.49
N TRP A 88 18.38 3.11 6.56
CA TRP A 88 17.32 4.08 6.79
C TRP A 88 16.24 3.94 5.72
N GLY A 89 15.05 4.41 5.99
CA GLY A 89 13.97 4.30 5.04
C GLY A 89 12.98 5.45 5.11
N GLU A 90 12.13 5.49 4.10
CA GLU A 90 11.05 6.45 3.98
C GLU A 90 9.76 5.76 3.58
N LEU A 91 8.64 6.26 4.05
CA LEU A 91 7.31 5.82 3.65
C LEU A 91 6.42 7.01 3.31
N SER A 92 5.46 6.75 2.45
CA SER A 92 4.39 7.68 2.12
C SER A 92 3.11 6.90 1.86
N GLY A 93 2.01 7.35 2.41
CA GLY A 93 0.74 6.65 2.30
C GLY A 93 -0.47 7.54 2.52
N THR A 94 -1.65 6.94 2.32
CA THR A 94 -2.94 7.58 2.52
C THR A 94 -3.67 6.93 3.67
N LYS A 95 -4.17 7.74 4.59
CA LYS A 95 -4.94 7.27 5.74
C LYS A 95 -6.43 7.16 5.42
N GLY A 96 -7.06 6.14 6.01
CA GLY A 96 -8.50 5.98 6.08
C GLY A 96 -8.87 5.70 7.54
N GLY A 97 -9.32 6.74 8.28
CA GLY A 97 -9.52 6.62 9.72
C GLY A 97 -8.25 6.20 10.45
N ASN A 98 -8.31 5.08 11.18
CA ASN A 98 -7.18 4.53 11.92
C ASN A 98 -6.33 3.52 11.12
N VAL A 99 -6.48 3.45 9.80
CA VAL A 99 -5.65 2.62 8.91
C VAL A 99 -4.88 3.50 7.93
N LEU A 100 -3.60 3.22 7.79
CA LEU A 100 -2.70 3.82 6.81
C LEU A 100 -2.19 2.74 5.87
N HIS A 101 -2.43 2.87 4.57
CA HIS A 101 -1.77 2.09 3.54
C HIS A 101 -0.63 2.91 2.95
N TYR A 102 0.57 2.32 2.86
CA TYR A 102 1.76 3.05 2.44
C TYR A 102 2.64 2.28 1.47
N THR A 103 3.42 3.02 0.71
CA THR A 103 4.61 2.52 0.02
C THR A 103 5.84 2.90 0.82
N TRP A 104 6.90 2.07 0.72
CA TRP A 104 8.14 2.32 1.44
C TRP A 104 9.38 2.04 0.59
N LYS A 105 10.47 2.70 0.94
CA LYS A 105 11.81 2.41 0.44
C LYS A 105 12.79 2.37 1.60
N GLU A 106 13.73 1.44 1.59
CA GLU A 106 14.80 1.32 2.57
C GLU A 106 16.14 1.31 1.86
N HIS A 107 17.07 2.12 2.33
CA HIS A 107 18.39 2.34 1.77
C HIS A 107 19.45 1.74 2.69
N THR A 108 20.44 1.04 2.13
CA THR A 108 21.58 0.50 2.86
C THR A 108 22.66 1.60 2.95
N VAL A 109 23.09 1.93 4.16
CA VAL A 109 24.11 2.96 4.42
C VAL A 109 25.43 2.53 3.79
N GLY A 110 26.07 3.46 3.07
CA GLY A 110 27.36 3.21 2.41
C GLY A 110 27.27 2.42 1.11
N MET A 111 26.07 2.03 0.65
CA MET A 111 25.90 1.38 -0.65
C MET A 111 25.28 2.35 -1.66
N VAL A 112 25.69 2.17 -2.94
CA VAL A 112 25.15 2.94 -4.08
C VAL A 112 24.65 1.98 -5.17
N GLY A 113 23.72 2.46 -6.00
CA GLY A 113 23.16 1.70 -7.12
C GLY A 113 21.86 0.95 -6.76
N ALA A 114 21.35 0.19 -7.72
CA ALA A 114 20.03 -0.45 -7.61
C ALA A 114 19.91 -1.45 -6.44
N SER A 115 21.01 -2.13 -6.08
CA SER A 115 21.05 -3.08 -4.97
C SER A 115 21.07 -2.41 -3.58
N ALA A 116 21.33 -1.10 -3.52
CA ALA A 116 21.35 -0.35 -2.28
C ALA A 116 19.95 -0.06 -1.72
N THR A 117 18.92 -0.22 -2.55
CA THR A 117 17.55 0.15 -2.19
C THR A 117 16.60 -1.05 -2.31
N THR A 118 15.79 -1.24 -1.29
CA THR A 118 14.67 -2.20 -1.27
C THR A 118 13.38 -1.41 -1.12
N HIS A 119 12.29 -1.88 -1.71
CA HIS A 119 11.00 -1.20 -1.65
C HIS A 119 9.84 -2.18 -1.54
N GLY A 120 8.70 -1.67 -1.13
CA GLY A 120 7.48 -2.45 -1.02
C GLY A 120 6.29 -1.61 -0.58
N LYS A 121 5.28 -2.31 -0.10
CA LYS A 121 4.05 -1.75 0.43
C LYS A 121 3.83 -2.23 1.85
N GLY A 122 2.93 -1.59 2.56
CA GLY A 122 2.56 -2.01 3.90
C GLY A 122 1.33 -1.27 4.40
N TYR A 123 0.88 -1.67 5.57
CA TYR A 123 -0.16 -0.97 6.27
C TYR A 123 0.17 -0.86 7.75
N PHE A 124 -0.38 0.16 8.40
CA PHE A 124 -0.50 0.28 9.84
C PHE A 124 -1.95 0.46 10.24
N GLN A 125 -2.33 -0.15 11.35
CA GLN A 125 -3.54 0.19 12.08
C GLN A 125 -3.16 0.87 13.39
N TYR A 126 -3.64 2.09 13.59
CA TYR A 126 -3.47 2.83 14.84
C TYR A 126 -4.39 2.25 15.89
N LYS A 127 -3.86 1.88 17.05
CA LYS A 127 -4.59 1.27 18.16
C LYS A 127 -4.08 1.80 19.50
N MET A 128 -4.86 1.59 20.54
CA MET A 128 -4.40 1.64 21.93
C MET A 128 -4.08 0.21 22.39
N ASP A 129 -2.98 0.01 23.07
CA ASP A 129 -2.67 -1.25 23.71
C ASP A 129 -3.41 -1.44 25.04
N LYS A 130 -3.12 -2.52 25.77
CA LYS A 130 -3.78 -2.82 27.05
C LYS A 130 -3.42 -1.85 28.18
N GLU A 131 -2.34 -1.12 28.03
CA GLU A 131 -1.85 -0.08 28.94
C GLU A 131 -2.21 1.34 28.47
N ASP A 132 -3.19 1.47 27.56
CA ASP A 132 -3.61 2.73 26.94
C ASP A 132 -2.46 3.50 26.27
N ARG A 133 -1.47 2.79 25.74
CA ARG A 133 -0.39 3.41 24.96
C ARG A 133 -0.74 3.34 23.46
N PRO A 134 -0.56 4.44 22.72
CA PRO A 134 -0.74 4.41 21.27
C PRO A 134 0.29 3.53 20.58
N ILE A 135 -0.17 2.64 19.72
CA ILE A 135 0.66 1.73 18.93
C ILE A 135 0.28 1.77 17.45
N LEU A 136 1.25 1.47 16.61
CA LEU A 136 1.04 1.08 15.22
C LEU A 136 1.19 -0.42 15.11
N ASP A 137 0.12 -1.09 14.71
CA ASP A 137 0.08 -2.53 14.48
C ASP A 137 -0.09 -2.78 12.99
N GLY A 138 0.85 -3.44 12.35
CA GLY A 138 0.81 -3.61 10.91
C GLY A 138 1.79 -4.60 10.33
N GLN A 139 1.81 -4.64 9.02
CA GLN A 139 2.71 -5.48 8.25
C GLN A 139 3.25 -4.74 7.04
N PHE A 140 4.32 -5.26 6.49
CA PHE A 140 4.85 -4.84 5.21
C PHE A 140 5.32 -6.05 4.37
N GLY A 141 5.27 -5.90 3.07
CA GLY A 141 5.78 -6.85 2.10
C GLY A 141 6.77 -6.21 1.14
N LEU A 142 7.33 -7.01 0.26
CA LEU A 142 8.29 -6.59 -0.78
C LEU A 142 7.56 -6.36 -2.10
N ARG A 143 8.00 -5.38 -2.86
CA ARG A 143 7.46 -5.01 -4.18
C ARG A 143 5.96 -4.66 -4.07
N ASP A 144 5.11 -5.50 -4.62
CA ASP A 144 3.66 -5.28 -4.64
C ASP A 144 2.92 -5.94 -3.47
N ASP A 145 3.57 -6.81 -2.72
CA ASP A 145 3.00 -7.39 -1.51
C ASP A 145 2.89 -6.33 -0.41
N GLU A 146 1.75 -6.26 0.25
CA GLU A 146 1.47 -5.35 1.37
C GLU A 146 1.65 -6.04 2.73
N VAL A 147 1.67 -7.37 2.74
CA VAL A 147 1.79 -8.18 3.95
C VAL A 147 2.92 -9.20 3.83
N GLY A 148 3.49 -9.61 4.96
CA GLY A 148 4.54 -10.64 4.98
C GLY A 148 5.48 -10.55 6.18
N ASN A 149 5.74 -9.34 6.69
CA ASN A 149 6.57 -9.11 7.87
C ASN A 149 5.81 -8.21 8.84
N ASP A 150 5.80 -8.56 10.10
CA ASP A 150 5.16 -7.76 11.13
C ASP A 150 5.97 -6.51 11.47
N TRP A 151 5.25 -5.42 11.73
CA TRP A 151 5.86 -4.17 12.16
C TRP A 151 4.98 -3.52 13.24
N HIS A 152 5.33 -3.76 14.50
CA HIS A 152 4.65 -3.23 15.67
C HIS A 152 5.50 -2.13 16.32
N ASN A 153 4.92 -0.96 16.50
CA ASN A 153 5.64 0.19 17.04
C ASN A 153 4.86 0.81 18.20
N VAL A 154 5.58 1.30 19.20
CA VAL A 154 4.99 2.01 20.33
C VAL A 154 5.30 3.50 20.22
N LYS A 155 4.28 4.35 20.31
CA LYS A 155 4.42 5.81 20.26
C LYS A 155 5.27 6.34 21.43
N GLN A 156 6.20 7.21 21.13
CA GLN A 156 7.11 7.81 22.09
C GLN A 156 6.59 9.20 22.48
N ALA A 157 5.86 9.30 23.59
CA ALA A 157 5.13 10.50 24.00
C ALA A 157 6.01 11.75 24.20
N ARG A 158 7.32 11.56 24.46
CA ARG A 158 8.26 12.67 24.75
C ARG A 158 9.12 13.07 23.55
N MET A 159 8.93 12.44 22.39
CA MET A 159 9.72 12.70 21.20
C MET A 159 8.89 13.47 20.16
N THR A 160 9.52 14.46 19.55
CA THR A 160 8.96 15.21 18.43
C THR A 160 9.50 14.65 17.12
N PRO A 161 8.66 14.39 16.11
CA PRO A 161 9.14 13.89 14.83
C PRO A 161 9.98 14.92 14.09
N ASP A 162 11.12 14.49 13.57
CA ASP A 162 11.99 15.26 12.69
C ASP A 162 12.46 14.38 11.53
N LEU A 163 11.83 14.53 10.38
CA LEU A 163 12.16 13.76 9.18
C LEU A 163 13.54 14.11 8.62
N LYS A 164 14.03 15.33 8.89
CA LYS A 164 15.32 15.79 8.38
C LYS A 164 16.50 15.18 9.12
N SER A 165 16.28 14.69 10.33
CA SER A 165 17.32 14.01 11.13
C SER A 165 17.62 12.59 10.64
N ILE A 166 16.83 12.05 9.68
CA ILE A 166 16.93 10.66 9.23
C ILE A 166 17.18 10.61 7.73
N GLY A 167 18.34 10.05 7.35
CA GLY A 167 18.70 9.81 5.97
C GLY A 167 18.80 11.05 5.10
N GLY A 168 18.84 10.87 3.79
CA GLY A 168 18.83 11.95 2.80
C GLY A 168 20.17 12.68 2.70
N ASP A 169 20.13 14.00 2.59
CA ASP A 169 21.27 14.86 2.25
C ASP A 169 22.47 14.79 3.21
N SER A 170 22.24 14.32 4.45
CA SER A 170 23.34 14.11 5.41
C SER A 170 24.23 12.90 5.06
N GLU A 171 23.75 11.99 4.21
CA GLU A 171 24.51 10.84 3.72
C GLU A 171 25.05 11.02 2.30
N GLY A 172 24.72 12.13 1.67
CA GLY A 172 25.37 12.54 0.44
C GLY A 172 26.83 12.88 0.71
N ILE A 173 27.71 11.87 0.62
CA ILE A 173 29.11 12.11 0.28
C ILE A 173 29.06 12.87 -1.03
N LYS A 174 29.28 14.19 -0.96
CA LYS A 174 29.49 14.97 -2.19
C LYS A 174 30.68 14.33 -2.90
N PRO A 175 30.53 13.76 -4.10
CA PRO A 175 31.67 13.33 -4.86
C PRO A 175 32.42 14.61 -5.28
N GLY A 176 33.61 14.82 -4.75
CA GLY A 176 34.49 15.90 -5.19
C GLY A 176 34.56 17.07 -4.25
N GLY A 177 35.18 16.90 -3.13
CA GLY A 177 35.75 17.91 -2.30
C GLY A 177 37.16 17.52 -1.92
N PHE A 178 38.06 17.68 -2.86
CA PHE A 178 39.50 17.81 -2.62
C PHE A 178 39.93 19.14 -3.25
#